data_2931104f9e4dbc318f8638e4f815f578
#
_entry.id   2931104f9e4dbc318f8638e4f815f578
#
_cell.length_a   1.000
_cell.length_b   1.000
_cell.length_c   1.000
_cell.angle_alpha   90.00
_cell.angle_beta   90.00
_cell.angle_gamma   90.00
#
_symmetry.space_group_name_H-M   'P 1'
#
loop_
_entity.id
_entity.type
_entity.pdbx_description
1 polymer ?
#
loop_
_entity_poly.entity_id
_entity_poly.type
_entity_poly.pdbx_seq_one_letter_code
_entity_poly.pdbx_strand_id
1 'polypeptide(L)'
;LERLRDMPEVELAPVPWLHITWVRVGFLMSTDIMWSQVETFYVNAAPRLRRVEPFTLKVEGVSVADGERIYLGADDGGAFREARRHAKLGVPKVFEVLKNDPLVTAAGDTYVPRIDLGYFTGRGSRERVIEALEPFRDLVVGEVPLTHLKLARVPIQPHSHYEDIDVVAEIPMLGASHRGGYHN
;
A
#
# COMPACT_ATOMS: atom_id res chain seq x y z
N LEU A 1 14.03 -13.90 1.00
CA LEU A 1 14.13 -13.42 -0.39
C LEU A 1 15.26 -14.08 -1.19
N GLU A 2 16.40 -14.41 -0.54
CA GLU A 2 17.55 -15.02 -1.25
C GLU A 2 17.18 -16.28 -2.03
N ARG A 3 16.34 -17.15 -1.47
CA ARG A 3 15.90 -18.38 -2.16
C ARG A 3 15.10 -18.11 -3.44
N LEU A 4 14.43 -16.98 -3.53
CA LEU A 4 13.65 -16.61 -4.71
C LEU A 4 14.46 -15.85 -5.75
N ARG A 5 15.62 -15.29 -5.38
CA ARG A 5 16.43 -14.45 -6.26
C ARG A 5 16.89 -15.16 -7.53
N ASP A 6 17.22 -16.45 -7.39
CA ASP A 6 17.75 -17.25 -8.49
C ASP A 6 16.66 -18.05 -9.22
N MET A 7 15.40 -17.80 -8.90
CA MET A 7 14.26 -18.48 -9.53
C MET A 7 13.77 -17.67 -10.73
N PRO A 8 13.86 -18.19 -11.95
CA PRO A 8 13.40 -17.49 -13.16
C PRO A 8 11.88 -17.29 -13.21
N GLU A 9 11.16 -18.01 -12.36
CA GLU A 9 9.72 -17.92 -12.17
C GLU A 9 9.28 -16.63 -11.48
N VAL A 10 10.20 -15.93 -10.80
CA VAL A 10 9.88 -14.79 -9.93
C VAL A 10 10.71 -13.59 -10.30
N GLU A 11 10.07 -12.44 -10.35
CA GLU A 11 10.74 -11.15 -10.34
C GLU A 11 10.47 -10.46 -8.99
N LEU A 12 11.55 -10.19 -8.25
CA LEU A 12 11.47 -9.57 -6.93
C LEU A 12 11.48 -8.05 -7.02
N ALA A 13 10.62 -7.43 -6.23
CA ALA A 13 10.66 -6.00 -6.04
C ALA A 13 11.94 -5.61 -5.26
N PRO A 14 12.66 -4.56 -5.68
CA PRO A 14 13.79 -4.06 -4.93
C PRO A 14 13.33 -3.49 -3.57
N VAL A 15 14.20 -3.59 -2.57
CA VAL A 15 13.86 -3.17 -1.20
C VAL A 15 13.31 -1.74 -1.11
N PRO A 16 13.83 -0.73 -1.82
CA PRO A 16 13.27 0.62 -1.80
C PRO A 16 11.83 0.72 -2.32
N TRP A 17 11.36 -0.29 -3.05
CA TRP A 17 10.00 -0.36 -3.58
C TRP A 17 9.00 -1.03 -2.64
N LEU A 18 9.46 -1.65 -1.56
CA LEU A 18 8.58 -2.33 -0.62
C LEU A 18 7.73 -1.31 0.13
N HIS A 19 6.42 -1.39 -0.06
CA HIS A 19 5.46 -0.49 0.56
C HIS A 19 4.10 -1.17 0.77
N ILE A 20 3.29 -0.57 1.61
CA ILE A 20 1.88 -0.94 1.76
C ILE A 20 1.05 0.15 1.10
N THR A 21 0.34 -0.20 0.06
CA THR A 21 -0.63 0.71 -0.55
C THR A 21 -1.88 0.77 0.33
N TRP A 22 -2.25 1.95 0.78
CA TRP A 22 -3.45 2.15 1.58
C TRP A 22 -4.67 2.44 0.74
N VAL A 23 -4.55 3.44 -0.10
CA VAL A 23 -5.60 3.92 -1.00
C VAL A 23 -4.94 4.37 -2.29
N ARG A 24 -5.52 3.98 -3.40
CA ARG A 24 -5.16 4.55 -4.69
C ARG A 24 -6.00 5.80 -4.91
N VAL A 25 -5.34 6.94 -5.04
CA VAL A 25 -6.02 8.23 -5.23
C VAL A 25 -6.41 8.43 -6.69
N GLY A 26 -5.61 7.92 -7.61
CA GLY A 26 -5.86 7.99 -9.05
C GLY A 26 -4.67 7.56 -9.87
N PHE A 27 -4.82 7.56 -11.18
CA PHE A 27 -3.73 7.33 -12.13
C PHE A 27 -3.32 8.68 -12.72
N LEU A 28 -2.06 9.07 -12.51
CA LEU A 28 -1.45 10.19 -13.21
C LEU A 28 -1.04 9.72 -14.61
N MET A 29 -1.98 9.73 -15.52
CA MET A 29 -1.64 9.82 -16.93
C MET A 29 -1.40 11.30 -17.23
N SER A 30 -0.47 11.63 -18.10
CA SER A 30 0.00 13.00 -18.37
C SER A 30 -1.08 14.03 -18.71
N THR A 31 -2.34 13.59 -18.87
CA THR A 31 -3.48 14.40 -19.26
C THR A 31 -4.68 14.30 -18.32
N ASP A 32 -4.74 13.32 -17.41
CA ASP A 32 -6.01 12.94 -16.76
C ASP A 32 -6.17 13.42 -15.32
N ILE A 33 -5.08 13.70 -14.61
CA ILE A 33 -5.18 14.25 -13.25
C ILE A 33 -4.39 15.54 -13.15
N MET A 34 -5.11 16.60 -12.94
CA MET A 34 -4.50 17.88 -12.62
C MET A 34 -3.93 17.82 -11.19
N TRP A 35 -2.78 18.44 -11.00
CA TRP A 35 -2.15 18.55 -9.69
C TRP A 35 -3.10 19.08 -8.60
N SER A 36 -4.02 19.96 -8.97
CA SER A 36 -5.08 20.47 -8.10
C SER A 36 -5.97 19.38 -7.48
N GLN A 37 -6.12 18.24 -8.14
CA GLN A 37 -6.89 17.10 -7.58
C GLN A 37 -6.09 16.37 -6.49
N VAL A 38 -4.78 16.27 -6.65
CA VAL A 38 -3.88 15.73 -5.63
C VAL A 38 -3.88 16.64 -4.39
N GLU A 39 -3.84 17.94 -4.58
CA GLU A 39 -3.97 18.93 -3.51
C GLU A 39 -5.33 18.83 -2.81
N THR A 40 -6.40 18.68 -3.58
CA THR A 40 -7.76 18.49 -3.04
C THR A 40 -7.83 17.23 -2.18
N PHE A 41 -7.25 16.13 -2.62
CA PHE A 41 -7.14 14.93 -1.80
C PHE A 41 -6.42 15.22 -0.49
N TYR A 42 -5.25 15.85 -0.56
CA TYR A 42 -4.45 16.17 0.62
C TYR A 42 -5.21 17.03 1.63
N VAL A 43 -5.83 18.10 1.15
CA VAL A 43 -6.61 19.01 1.99
C VAL A 43 -7.79 18.29 2.67
N ASN A 44 -8.42 17.36 1.99
CA ASN A 44 -9.54 16.61 2.53
C ASN A 44 -9.11 15.46 3.46
N ALA A 45 -8.04 14.77 3.15
CA ALA A 45 -7.59 13.58 3.89
C ALA A 45 -6.76 13.95 5.13
N ALA A 46 -5.85 14.92 5.01
CA ALA A 46 -4.89 15.22 6.06
C ALA A 46 -5.52 15.56 7.42
N PRO A 47 -6.58 16.41 7.52
CA PRO A 47 -7.19 16.70 8.82
C PRO A 47 -7.80 15.48 9.51
N ARG A 48 -8.28 14.51 8.72
CA ARG A 48 -8.86 13.26 9.24
C ARG A 48 -7.76 12.31 9.70
N LEU A 49 -6.74 12.14 8.88
CA LEU A 49 -5.62 11.24 9.15
C LEU A 49 -4.78 11.69 10.33
N ARG A 50 -4.62 12.99 10.54
CA ARG A 50 -3.94 13.53 11.73
C ARG A 50 -4.61 13.16 13.04
N ARG A 51 -5.90 12.83 13.03
CA ARG A 51 -6.64 12.39 14.22
C ARG A 51 -6.57 10.88 14.48
N VAL A 52 -5.97 10.13 13.57
CA VAL A 52 -5.75 8.70 13.76
C VAL A 52 -4.62 8.52 14.76
N GLU A 53 -4.80 7.62 15.71
CA GLU A 53 -3.73 7.21 16.62
C GLU A 53 -2.64 6.46 15.84
N PRO A 54 -1.36 6.76 16.09
CA PRO A 54 -0.28 5.91 15.63
C PRO A 54 -0.50 4.47 16.08
N PHE A 55 -0.16 3.52 15.24
CA PHE A 55 -0.33 2.10 15.53
C PHE A 55 0.82 1.28 14.98
N THR A 56 0.89 0.02 15.38
CA THR A 56 1.95 -0.90 14.95
C THR A 56 1.36 -1.97 14.05
N LEU A 57 2.03 -2.25 12.95
CA LEU A 57 1.75 -3.40 12.09
C LEU A 57 2.68 -4.54 12.45
N LYS A 58 2.12 -5.71 12.69
CA LYS A 58 2.87 -6.96 12.73
C LYS A 58 2.99 -7.50 11.31
N VAL A 59 4.21 -7.60 10.83
CA VAL A 59 4.50 -8.11 9.48
C VAL A 59 4.83 -9.59 9.59
N GLU A 60 3.98 -10.43 8.99
CA GLU A 60 4.11 -11.87 9.09
C GLU A 60 3.47 -12.60 7.91
N GLY A 61 3.96 -13.80 7.66
CA GLY A 61 3.40 -14.70 6.68
C GLY A 61 3.73 -14.33 5.23
N VAL A 62 4.49 -15.19 4.57
CA VAL A 62 4.68 -15.10 3.13
C VAL A 62 3.60 -15.92 2.44
N SER A 63 2.93 -15.33 1.48
CA SER A 63 1.85 -15.98 0.76
C SER A 63 1.84 -15.60 -0.71
N VAL A 64 1.08 -16.38 -1.48
CA VAL A 64 0.80 -16.12 -2.89
C VAL A 64 -0.69 -15.86 -3.02
N ALA A 65 -1.08 -14.57 -3.11
CA ALA A 65 -2.44 -14.21 -3.41
C ALA A 65 -2.66 -14.14 -4.91
N ASP A 66 -3.90 -14.40 -5.31
CA ASP A 66 -4.39 -14.15 -6.67
C ASP A 66 -3.58 -14.89 -7.76
N GLY A 67 -2.64 -15.75 -7.34
CA GLY A 67 -1.80 -16.53 -8.24
C GLY A 67 -0.80 -15.73 -9.08
N GLU A 68 -0.63 -14.43 -8.81
CA GLU A 68 0.27 -13.58 -9.60
C GLU A 68 1.36 -12.90 -8.78
N ARG A 69 1.11 -12.68 -7.48
CA ARG A 69 2.01 -11.94 -6.61
C ARG A 69 2.44 -12.73 -5.39
N ILE A 70 3.65 -12.48 -4.97
CA ILE A 70 4.21 -12.96 -3.70
C ILE A 70 4.19 -11.78 -2.75
N TYR A 71 3.66 -11.94 -1.55
CA TYR A 71 3.52 -10.86 -0.59
C TYR A 71 3.77 -11.30 0.85
N LEU A 72 4.12 -10.33 1.68
CA LEU A 72 4.08 -10.42 3.14
C LEU A 72 2.74 -9.88 3.62
N GLY A 73 2.09 -10.63 4.49
CA GLY A 73 0.92 -10.16 5.22
C GLY A 73 1.29 -9.16 6.31
N ALA A 74 0.32 -8.37 6.71
CA ALA A 74 0.44 -7.49 7.86
C ALA A 74 -0.85 -7.50 8.66
N ASP A 75 -0.73 -7.56 9.97
CA ASP A 75 -1.85 -7.48 10.92
C ASP A 75 -1.68 -6.30 11.85
N ASP A 76 -2.76 -5.62 12.14
CA ASP A 76 -2.80 -4.38 12.90
C ASP A 76 -3.90 -4.34 13.95
N GLY A 77 -4.58 -5.46 14.16
CA GLY A 77 -5.73 -5.52 15.05
C GLY A 77 -6.92 -4.64 14.64
N GLY A 78 -6.96 -4.19 13.38
CA GLY A 78 -8.06 -3.38 12.83
C GLY A 78 -7.79 -1.87 12.71
N ALA A 79 -6.72 -1.35 13.31
CA ALA A 79 -6.35 0.06 13.24
C ALA A 79 -6.09 0.55 11.81
N PHE A 80 -5.47 -0.29 10.99
CA PHE A 80 -5.23 -0.02 9.57
C PHE A 80 -6.54 0.25 8.82
N ARG A 81 -7.55 -0.56 9.05
CA ARG A 81 -8.86 -0.41 8.38
C ARG A 81 -9.52 0.92 8.73
N GLU A 82 -9.46 1.32 9.98
CA GLU A 82 -9.99 2.60 10.43
C GLU A 82 -9.23 3.77 9.79
N ALA A 83 -7.91 3.75 9.84
CA ALA A 83 -7.08 4.77 9.20
C ALA A 83 -7.31 4.83 7.69
N ARG A 84 -7.43 3.67 7.03
CA ARG A 84 -7.73 3.57 5.61
C ARG A 84 -9.11 4.16 5.26
N ARG A 85 -10.11 3.96 6.13
CA ARG A 85 -11.44 4.58 5.98
C ARG A 85 -11.33 6.11 5.96
N HIS A 86 -10.53 6.70 6.84
CA HIS A 86 -10.30 8.15 6.84
C HIS A 86 -9.59 8.63 5.57
N ALA A 87 -8.62 7.89 5.07
CA ALA A 87 -7.94 8.21 3.81
C ALA A 87 -8.92 8.18 2.63
N LYS A 88 -9.78 7.16 2.55
CA LYS A 88 -10.79 7.02 1.49
C LYS A 88 -11.79 8.17 1.45
N LEU A 89 -12.16 8.71 2.60
CA LEU A 89 -13.05 9.87 2.68
C LEU A 89 -12.44 11.15 2.07
N GLY A 90 -11.12 11.18 1.90
CA GLY A 90 -10.42 12.27 1.24
C GLY A 90 -10.38 12.13 -0.28
N VAL A 91 -10.67 10.95 -0.83
CA VAL A 91 -10.62 10.73 -2.29
C VAL A 91 -11.73 11.54 -2.97
N PRO A 92 -11.39 12.43 -3.91
CA PRO A 92 -12.37 13.22 -4.63
C PRO A 92 -13.33 12.34 -5.43
N LYS A 93 -14.61 12.71 -5.45
CA LYS A 93 -15.64 11.99 -6.24
C LYS A 93 -15.37 12.00 -7.75
N VAL A 94 -14.47 12.85 -8.19
CA VAL A 94 -14.09 13.01 -9.61
C VAL A 94 -13.41 11.76 -10.18
N PHE A 95 -12.86 10.91 -9.31
CA PHE A 95 -12.20 9.66 -9.74
C PHE A 95 -13.20 8.52 -9.99
N GLU A 96 -14.27 8.81 -10.71
CA GLU A 96 -15.28 7.80 -11.05
C GLU A 96 -14.74 6.59 -11.81
N VAL A 97 -13.67 6.80 -12.57
CA VAL A 97 -12.95 5.73 -13.31
C VAL A 97 -12.43 4.62 -12.37
N LEU A 98 -12.22 4.95 -11.11
CA LEU A 98 -11.69 4.03 -10.11
C LEU A 98 -12.77 3.44 -9.19
N LYS A 99 -14.06 3.62 -9.50
CA LYS A 99 -15.16 3.14 -8.65
C LYS A 99 -15.08 1.66 -8.32
N ASN A 100 -14.55 0.87 -9.23
CA ASN A 100 -14.45 -0.58 -9.09
C ASN A 100 -13.08 -1.04 -8.58
N ASP A 101 -12.14 -0.13 -8.33
CA ASP A 101 -10.85 -0.49 -7.76
C ASP A 101 -11.02 -0.76 -6.25
N PRO A 102 -10.71 -1.96 -5.76
CA PRO A 102 -10.83 -2.28 -4.33
C PRO A 102 -9.94 -1.41 -3.45
N LEU A 103 -8.90 -0.79 -4.00
CA LEU A 103 -8.07 0.19 -3.30
C LEU A 103 -8.70 1.58 -3.19
N VAL A 104 -9.78 1.83 -3.90
CA VAL A 104 -10.51 3.11 -3.91
C VAL A 104 -11.88 2.97 -3.27
N THR A 105 -12.62 1.90 -3.56
CA THR A 105 -13.97 1.72 -3.05
C THR A 105 -14.00 1.39 -1.57
N ALA A 106 -14.92 2.01 -0.86
CA ALA A 106 -15.06 1.83 0.58
C ALA A 106 -16.05 0.70 0.95
N ALA A 107 -16.87 0.27 0.01
CA ALA A 107 -17.91 -0.72 0.29
C ALA A 107 -17.28 -2.08 0.61
N GLY A 108 -17.64 -2.66 1.77
CA GLY A 108 -17.22 -3.99 2.17
C GLY A 108 -15.71 -4.14 2.21
N ASP A 109 -15.02 -3.25 2.91
CA ASP A 109 -13.57 -3.22 2.96
C ASP A 109 -12.99 -4.52 3.53
N THR A 110 -12.68 -5.44 2.64
CA THR A 110 -11.98 -6.71 2.93
C THR A 110 -10.48 -6.60 2.68
N TYR A 111 -9.99 -5.41 2.37
CA TYR A 111 -8.58 -5.20 2.10
C TYR A 111 -7.74 -5.50 3.34
N VAL A 112 -6.80 -6.40 3.18
CA VAL A 112 -5.80 -6.74 4.19
C VAL A 112 -4.49 -6.06 3.79
N PRO A 113 -3.82 -5.36 4.72
CA PRO A 113 -2.54 -4.74 4.43
C PRO A 113 -1.52 -5.81 4.06
N ARG A 114 -0.76 -5.55 3.00
CA ARG A 114 0.27 -6.45 2.52
C ARG A 114 1.42 -5.68 1.86
N ILE A 115 2.58 -6.28 1.84
CA ILE A 115 3.76 -5.79 1.14
C ILE A 115 4.03 -6.73 -0.02
N ASP A 116 3.91 -6.24 -1.24
CA ASP A 116 4.22 -7.02 -2.44
C ASP A 116 5.74 -7.20 -2.56
N LEU A 117 6.21 -8.45 -2.50
CA LEU A 117 7.63 -8.83 -2.58
C LEU A 117 8.09 -9.07 -4.01
N GLY A 118 7.16 -9.39 -4.89
CA GLY A 118 7.44 -9.74 -6.27
C GLY A 118 6.24 -10.37 -6.95
N TYR A 119 6.44 -10.78 -8.18
CA TYR A 119 5.39 -11.38 -9.00
C TYR A 119 5.94 -12.52 -9.86
N PHE A 120 5.03 -13.36 -10.34
CA PHE A 120 5.39 -14.45 -11.25
C PHE A 120 5.64 -13.92 -12.66
N THR A 121 6.74 -14.35 -13.26
CA THR A 121 7.14 -13.94 -14.62
C THR A 121 6.39 -14.67 -15.73
N GLY A 122 5.62 -15.70 -15.37
CA GLY A 122 5.02 -16.62 -16.34
C GLY A 122 6.00 -17.66 -16.90
N ARG A 123 7.23 -17.70 -16.40
CA ARG A 123 8.25 -18.69 -16.78
C ARG A 123 8.26 -19.81 -15.75
N GLY A 124 8.38 -21.06 -16.18
CA GLY A 124 8.49 -22.21 -15.28
C GLY A 124 7.24 -22.55 -14.49
N SER A 125 7.42 -23.26 -13.37
CA SER A 125 6.34 -23.80 -12.56
C SER A 125 6.09 -22.93 -11.30
N ARG A 126 4.84 -22.54 -11.11
CA ARG A 126 4.38 -21.86 -9.88
C ARG A 126 4.51 -22.73 -8.64
N GLU A 127 4.25 -24.03 -8.79
CA GLU A 127 4.28 -25.01 -7.71
C GLU A 127 5.66 -25.01 -7.06
N ARG A 128 6.73 -24.92 -7.84
CA ARG A 128 8.10 -24.83 -7.35
C ARG A 128 8.33 -23.62 -6.45
N VAL A 129 7.74 -22.48 -6.80
CA VAL A 129 7.83 -21.25 -5.99
C VAL A 129 7.01 -21.41 -4.71
N ILE A 130 5.80 -21.96 -4.81
CA ILE A 130 4.93 -22.21 -3.65
C ILE A 130 5.63 -23.14 -2.66
N GLU A 131 6.23 -24.24 -3.13
CA GLU A 131 7.00 -25.16 -2.28
C GLU A 131 8.19 -24.46 -1.62
N ALA A 132 8.89 -23.60 -2.34
CA ALA A 132 10.02 -22.84 -1.79
C ALA A 132 9.57 -21.83 -0.71
N LEU A 133 8.33 -21.36 -0.77
CA LEU A 133 7.75 -20.40 0.17
C LEU A 133 7.08 -21.06 1.38
N GLU A 134 6.69 -22.32 1.30
CA GLU A 134 5.98 -23.02 2.38
C GLU A 134 6.66 -22.90 3.76
N PRO A 135 8.00 -22.98 3.90
CA PRO A 135 8.66 -22.79 5.19
C PRO A 135 8.52 -21.38 5.79
N PHE A 136 8.06 -20.41 4.99
CA PHE A 136 7.92 -19.00 5.40
C PHE A 136 6.48 -18.57 5.59
N ARG A 137 5.54 -19.49 5.46
CA ARG A 137 4.12 -19.21 5.61
C ARG A 137 3.77 -18.49 6.92
N ASP A 138 4.39 -18.91 8.00
CA ASP A 138 4.16 -18.37 9.34
C ASP A 138 5.36 -17.54 9.85
N LEU A 139 6.21 -17.08 8.93
CA LEU A 139 7.37 -16.28 9.28
C LEU A 139 6.95 -14.94 9.88
N VAL A 140 7.34 -14.68 11.12
CA VAL A 140 7.26 -13.36 11.72
C VAL A 140 8.48 -12.55 11.33
N VAL A 141 8.27 -11.46 10.59
CA VAL A 141 9.35 -10.56 10.17
C VAL A 141 9.64 -9.52 11.25
N GLY A 142 8.60 -8.99 11.87
CA GLY A 142 8.73 -8.01 12.94
C GLY A 142 7.53 -7.08 13.03
N GLU A 143 7.71 -6.03 13.82
CA GLU A 143 6.72 -4.98 14.03
C GLU A 143 7.20 -3.66 13.45
N VAL A 144 6.31 -2.96 12.77
CA VAL A 144 6.58 -1.67 12.14
C VAL A 144 5.66 -0.61 12.74
N PRO A 145 6.18 0.37 13.47
CA PRO A 145 5.39 1.47 13.97
C PRO A 145 5.00 2.39 12.80
N LEU A 146 3.71 2.65 12.64
CA LEU A 146 3.17 3.58 11.67
C LEU A 146 2.78 4.88 12.36
N THR A 147 3.52 5.93 12.04
CA THR A 147 3.34 7.28 12.58
C THR A 147 2.97 8.28 11.50
N HIS A 148 3.22 7.93 10.26
CA HIS A 148 3.01 8.82 9.11
C HIS A 148 2.46 8.03 7.92
N LEU A 149 1.66 8.69 7.12
CA LEU A 149 1.26 8.26 5.80
C LEU A 149 1.99 9.06 4.74
N LYS A 150 2.36 8.42 3.66
CA LYS A 150 2.99 9.06 2.52
C LYS A 150 1.99 9.16 1.37
N LEU A 151 1.82 10.36 0.85
CA LEU A 151 1.21 10.55 -0.45
C LEU A 151 2.34 10.47 -1.48
N ALA A 152 2.29 9.45 -2.32
CA ALA A 152 3.37 9.15 -3.24
C ALA A 152 2.85 8.96 -4.67
N ARG A 153 3.71 9.29 -5.60
CA ARG A 153 3.58 8.94 -7.00
C ARG A 153 4.38 7.67 -7.23
N VAL A 154 3.69 6.61 -7.60
CA VAL A 154 4.29 5.32 -7.88
C VAL A 154 4.20 5.07 -9.38
N PRO A 155 5.33 4.94 -10.08
CA PRO A 155 5.29 4.62 -11.51
C PRO A 155 4.57 3.30 -11.75
N ILE A 156 3.64 3.28 -12.73
CA ILE A 156 3.01 2.06 -13.19
C ILE A 156 3.94 1.47 -14.24
N GLN A 157 4.72 0.50 -13.84
CA GLN A 157 5.66 -0.13 -14.73
C GLN A 157 5.07 -1.39 -15.37
N PRO A 158 5.11 -1.50 -16.69
CA PRO A 158 5.08 -2.80 -17.32
C PRO A 158 6.48 -3.41 -17.18
N HIS A 159 6.60 -4.43 -16.35
CA HIS A 159 7.72 -5.37 -16.30
C HIS A 159 9.14 -4.76 -16.32
N SER A 160 9.85 -4.84 -15.22
CA SER A 160 11.31 -4.77 -15.07
C SER A 160 12.01 -3.43 -14.78
N HIS A 161 11.34 -2.32 -14.71
CA HIS A 161 12.01 -1.07 -14.30
C HIS A 161 11.30 -0.44 -13.11
N TYR A 162 11.81 -0.72 -11.91
CA TYR A 162 11.37 -0.05 -10.69
C TYR A 162 12.05 1.31 -10.62
N GLU A 163 11.33 2.36 -10.99
CA GLU A 163 11.76 3.74 -10.75
C GLU A 163 11.52 4.11 -9.28
N ASP A 164 12.15 5.17 -8.82
CA ASP A 164 11.98 5.63 -7.44
C ASP A 164 10.54 6.06 -7.16
N ILE A 165 10.05 5.70 -5.98
CA ILE A 165 8.78 6.19 -5.46
C ILE A 165 8.95 7.65 -5.07
N ASP A 166 8.23 8.53 -5.74
CA ASP A 166 8.28 9.97 -5.48
C ASP A 166 7.28 10.36 -4.38
N VAL A 167 7.79 10.62 -3.19
CA VAL A 167 6.97 11.07 -2.05
C VAL A 167 6.70 12.56 -2.18
N VAL A 168 5.46 12.92 -2.44
CA VAL A 168 5.03 14.31 -2.65
C VAL A 168 4.54 14.98 -1.37
N ALA A 169 4.09 14.22 -0.38
CA ALA A 169 3.69 14.73 0.93
C ALA A 169 3.72 13.65 2.00
N GLU A 170 3.88 14.05 3.24
CA GLU A 170 3.73 13.20 4.42
C GLU A 170 2.62 13.75 5.32
N ILE A 171 1.81 12.84 5.85
CA ILE A 171 0.70 13.17 6.75
C ILE A 171 0.96 12.46 8.08
N PRO A 172 1.31 13.20 9.15
CA PRO A 172 1.51 12.58 10.46
C PRO A 172 0.18 12.13 11.06
N MET A 173 0.20 11.01 11.74
CA MET A 173 -0.87 10.55 12.63
C MET A 173 -0.54 11.06 14.04
N LEU A 174 -1.39 11.90 14.61
CA LEU A 174 -1.13 12.64 15.86
C LEU A 174 -2.10 12.28 16.97
N GLY A 175 -3.09 11.46 16.64
CA GLY A 175 -4.10 11.01 17.59
C GLY A 175 -5.35 11.88 17.70
N ALA A 176 -6.37 11.33 18.32
CA ALA A 176 -7.69 11.96 18.44
C ALA A 176 -7.68 13.28 19.25
N SER A 177 -6.71 13.44 20.14
CA SER A 177 -6.54 14.66 20.95
C SER A 177 -5.95 15.81 20.13
N HIS A 178 -5.41 15.55 18.94
CA HIS A 178 -4.87 16.59 18.09
C HIS A 178 -5.99 17.52 17.62
N ARG A 179 -6.05 18.68 18.23
CA ARG A 179 -6.87 19.79 17.75
C ARG A 179 -6.05 20.47 16.65
N GLY A 180 -6.46 20.31 15.40
CA GLY A 180 -5.88 21.06 14.31
C GLY A 180 -5.86 22.54 14.69
N GLY A 181 -4.70 23.03 15.11
CA GLY A 181 -4.59 24.38 15.58
C GLY A 181 -4.68 25.33 14.39
N TYR A 182 -5.80 25.99 14.26
CA TYR A 182 -5.76 27.38 13.87
C TYR A 182 -5.38 28.15 15.13
N HIS A 183 -4.11 28.38 15.33
CA HIS A 183 -3.68 29.41 16.23
C HIS A 183 -3.96 30.74 15.51
N ASN A 184 -4.96 31.48 16.02
CA ASN A 184 -5.14 32.88 15.74
C ASN A 184 -3.93 33.67 16.26
#